data_6aafff2099c7edb00137ccd32be5e516
#
_entry.id   6aafff2099c7edb00137ccd32be5e516
#
_cell.length_a   1.000
_cell.length_b   1.000
_cell.length_c   1.000
_cell.angle_alpha   90.00
_cell.angle_beta   90.00
_cell.angle_gamma   90.00
#
_symmetry.space_group_name_H-M   'P 1'
#
loop_
_entity.id
_entity.type
_entity.pdbx_description
1 polymer ?
#
loop_
_entity_poly.entity_id
_entity_poly.type
_entity_poly.pdbx_seq_one_letter_code
_entity_poly.pdbx_strand_id
1 'polypeptide(L)'
;MCSSDLLISLTGKPGSSLAKEADVHLDVSVPEEACPLGLAPTSSTTAALVMGDALAVSLLEARGFTADDFARSHPAGALGRRLLLHISDIMHAGSEVPRVGINASASEALVEMSRKRLGMTAVVDAEDRLLGVFTDGDLRRALDDAQVDLRNTPVTQLMAHSPKTIAPDALAVEAAHLMEQYKISALVVVDDEKHVVGALNIHDLLRARVV
;
A
#
# COMPACT_ATOMS: atom_id res chain seq x y z
N MET A 1 7.21 36.52 -22.14
CA MET A 1 7.97 37.03 -20.99
C MET A 1 8.79 35.85 -20.50
N CYS A 2 10.11 35.88 -20.74
CA CYS A 2 11.00 34.86 -20.17
C CYS A 2 10.97 35.01 -18.67
N SER A 3 10.56 33.98 -17.95
CA SER A 3 10.84 33.88 -16.53
C SER A 3 12.36 33.90 -16.40
N SER A 4 12.89 34.81 -15.58
CA SER A 4 14.31 34.80 -15.24
C SER A 4 14.59 33.51 -14.49
N ASP A 5 15.25 32.56 -15.14
CA ASP A 5 15.68 31.34 -14.51
C ASP A 5 16.78 31.68 -13.51
N LEU A 6 16.63 31.26 -12.28
CA LEU A 6 17.65 31.41 -11.24
C LEU A 6 18.75 30.37 -11.49
N LEU A 7 19.99 30.86 -11.69
CA LEU A 7 21.15 29.98 -11.84
C LEU A 7 21.82 29.75 -10.47
N ILE A 8 21.78 28.50 -10.01
CA ILE A 8 22.51 28.09 -8.79
C ILE A 8 23.73 27.28 -9.23
N SER A 9 24.93 27.68 -8.82
CA SER A 9 26.15 26.94 -9.12
C SER A 9 26.70 26.21 -7.90
N LEU A 10 27.18 24.98 -8.13
CA LEU A 10 27.89 24.15 -7.15
C LEU A 10 29.31 23.95 -7.66
N THR A 11 30.28 24.65 -7.15
CA THR A 11 31.68 24.52 -7.59
C THR A 11 32.64 24.60 -6.41
N GLY A 12 33.82 24.01 -6.56
CA GLY A 12 34.92 24.14 -5.58
C GLY A 12 35.82 25.35 -5.80
N LYS A 13 35.48 26.27 -6.72
CA LYS A 13 36.26 27.48 -7.00
C LYS A 13 35.35 28.69 -7.10
N PRO A 14 35.21 29.50 -6.02
CA PRO A 14 34.35 30.68 -6.01
C PRO A 14 34.72 31.72 -7.09
N GLY A 15 35.95 31.71 -7.56
CA GLY A 15 36.42 32.61 -8.62
C GLY A 15 36.23 32.06 -10.05
N SER A 16 35.59 30.89 -10.25
CA SER A 16 35.32 30.30 -11.57
C SER A 16 34.32 31.15 -12.36
N SER A 17 34.32 31.01 -13.69
CA SER A 17 33.33 31.68 -14.56
C SER A 17 31.90 31.30 -14.17
N LEU A 18 31.65 30.01 -13.89
CA LEU A 18 30.34 29.52 -13.49
C LEU A 18 29.87 30.15 -12.16
N ALA A 19 30.75 30.24 -11.17
CA ALA A 19 30.40 30.85 -9.87
C ALA A 19 30.08 32.34 -10.00
N LYS A 20 30.78 33.07 -10.90
CA LYS A 20 30.58 34.51 -11.12
C LYS A 20 29.32 34.84 -11.88
N GLU A 21 28.88 33.96 -12.80
CA GLU A 21 27.66 34.13 -13.57
C GLU A 21 26.40 33.64 -12.86
N ALA A 22 26.54 32.89 -11.75
CA ALA A 22 25.41 32.37 -11.00
C ALA A 22 24.81 33.42 -10.07
N ASP A 23 23.47 33.39 -9.94
CA ASP A 23 22.76 34.23 -8.96
C ASP A 23 23.06 33.78 -7.53
N VAL A 24 23.29 32.47 -7.33
CA VAL A 24 23.70 31.89 -6.05
C VAL A 24 24.85 30.90 -6.28
N HIS A 25 25.89 31.00 -5.50
CA HIS A 25 27.02 30.07 -5.53
C HIS A 25 27.09 29.30 -4.20
N LEU A 26 27.13 27.97 -4.30
CA LEU A 26 27.36 27.05 -3.19
C LEU A 26 28.78 26.46 -3.32
N ASP A 27 29.60 26.69 -2.32
CA ASP A 27 30.95 26.14 -2.29
C ASP A 27 30.91 24.66 -1.87
N VAL A 28 31.38 23.81 -2.78
CA VAL A 28 31.50 22.35 -2.59
C VAL A 28 32.98 21.94 -2.73
N SER A 29 33.89 22.81 -2.37
CA SER A 29 35.34 22.52 -2.41
C SER A 29 35.67 21.35 -1.48
N VAL A 30 36.65 20.56 -1.90
CA VAL A 30 37.23 19.48 -1.11
C VAL A 30 38.73 19.69 -0.99
N PRO A 31 39.37 19.30 0.11
CA PRO A 31 40.80 19.50 0.29
C PRO A 31 41.62 18.66 -0.70
N GLU A 32 41.17 17.45 -1.02
CA GLU A 32 41.86 16.52 -1.94
C GLU A 32 40.89 15.52 -2.54
N GLU A 33 41.28 14.93 -3.69
CA GLU A 33 40.59 13.82 -4.28
C GLU A 33 41.04 12.49 -3.64
N ALA A 34 40.13 11.52 -3.51
CA ALA A 34 40.46 10.19 -3.00
C ALA A 34 41.27 9.33 -4.00
N CYS A 35 41.37 9.79 -5.24
CA CYS A 35 42.19 9.14 -6.26
C CYS A 35 43.69 9.26 -5.90
N PRO A 36 44.45 8.13 -5.83
CA PRO A 36 45.88 8.14 -5.48
C PRO A 36 46.75 9.03 -6.39
N LEU A 37 46.31 9.28 -7.61
CA LEU A 37 46.98 10.14 -8.58
C LEU A 37 46.48 11.59 -8.55
N GLY A 38 45.44 11.88 -7.78
CA GLY A 38 44.81 13.21 -7.71
C GLY A 38 44.17 13.67 -9.02
N LEU A 39 43.92 12.76 -10.00
CA LEU A 39 43.44 13.10 -11.34
C LEU A 39 41.96 12.82 -11.55
N ALA A 40 41.47 11.76 -10.95
CA ALA A 40 40.06 11.39 -11.12
C ALA A 40 39.19 12.10 -10.05
N PRO A 41 38.10 12.76 -10.47
CA PRO A 41 37.16 13.36 -9.52
C PRO A 41 36.44 12.28 -8.74
N THR A 42 36.53 12.35 -7.43
CA THR A 42 35.97 11.39 -6.45
C THR A 42 35.34 12.11 -5.28
N SER A 43 36.14 12.72 -4.41
CA SER A 43 35.65 13.52 -3.28
C SER A 43 34.82 14.70 -3.75
N SER A 44 35.27 15.41 -4.78
CA SER A 44 34.55 16.55 -5.36
C SER A 44 33.20 16.18 -5.97
N THR A 45 33.13 15.08 -6.69
CA THR A 45 31.84 14.61 -7.26
C THR A 45 30.87 14.17 -6.17
N THR A 46 31.39 13.52 -5.13
CA THR A 46 30.57 13.12 -3.96
C THR A 46 30.04 14.35 -3.21
N ALA A 47 30.88 15.36 -2.97
CA ALA A 47 30.45 16.58 -2.31
C ALA A 47 29.38 17.34 -3.11
N ALA A 48 29.55 17.43 -4.43
CA ALA A 48 28.58 18.05 -5.32
C ALA A 48 27.23 17.28 -5.32
N LEU A 49 27.26 15.95 -5.35
CA LEU A 49 26.06 15.11 -5.29
C LEU A 49 25.30 15.32 -3.97
N VAL A 50 26.00 15.20 -2.85
CA VAL A 50 25.39 15.37 -1.51
C VAL A 50 24.79 16.77 -1.32
N MET A 51 25.46 17.81 -1.81
CA MET A 51 24.94 19.17 -1.78
C MET A 51 23.69 19.34 -2.65
N GLY A 52 23.68 18.71 -3.83
CA GLY A 52 22.50 18.68 -4.70
C GLY A 52 21.32 17.99 -4.05
N ASP A 53 21.53 16.83 -3.41
CA ASP A 53 20.49 16.11 -2.66
C ASP A 53 19.99 16.93 -1.47
N ALA A 54 20.88 17.56 -0.71
CA ALA A 54 20.49 18.42 0.41
C ALA A 54 19.61 19.60 -0.04
N LEU A 55 19.97 20.24 -1.18
CA LEU A 55 19.15 21.30 -1.77
C LEU A 55 17.79 20.80 -2.21
N ALA A 56 17.74 19.63 -2.88
CA ALA A 56 16.48 19.02 -3.33
C ALA A 56 15.57 18.70 -2.15
N VAL A 57 16.09 18.09 -1.08
CA VAL A 57 15.33 17.76 0.13
C VAL A 57 14.83 19.02 0.83
N SER A 58 15.67 20.06 0.94
CA SER A 58 15.25 21.35 1.51
C SER A 58 14.13 22.02 0.72
N LEU A 59 14.17 21.90 -0.62
CA LEU A 59 13.10 22.41 -1.49
C LEU A 59 11.80 21.60 -1.37
N LEU A 60 11.89 20.28 -1.19
CA LEU A 60 10.72 19.43 -0.92
C LEU A 60 10.03 19.88 0.38
N GLU A 61 10.81 20.07 1.45
CA GLU A 61 10.30 20.53 2.74
C GLU A 61 9.67 21.94 2.64
N ALA A 62 10.38 22.88 2.02
CA ALA A 62 9.91 24.25 1.85
C ALA A 62 8.62 24.37 1.02
N ARG A 63 8.38 23.42 0.10
CA ARG A 63 7.18 23.36 -0.73
C ARG A 63 6.04 22.56 -0.08
N GLY A 64 6.25 21.93 1.07
CA GLY A 64 5.28 21.00 1.67
C GLY A 64 4.98 19.81 0.78
N PHE A 65 5.98 19.34 0.00
CA PHE A 65 5.81 18.22 -0.95
C PHE A 65 5.50 16.93 -0.19
N THR A 66 4.39 16.31 -0.58
CA THR A 66 3.84 15.12 0.10
C THR A 66 4.22 13.82 -0.60
N ALA A 67 3.96 12.69 0.09
CA ALA A 67 4.05 11.35 -0.52
C ALA A 67 3.15 11.22 -1.75
N ASP A 68 1.96 11.84 -1.73
CA ASP A 68 1.03 11.86 -2.87
C ASP A 68 1.59 12.62 -4.07
N ASP A 69 2.29 13.73 -3.84
CA ASP A 69 2.94 14.50 -4.90
C ASP A 69 4.08 13.68 -5.53
N PHE A 70 4.85 12.97 -4.70
CA PHE A 70 5.88 12.04 -5.18
C PHE A 70 5.27 10.93 -6.04
N ALA A 71 4.23 10.30 -5.57
CA ALA A 71 3.55 9.22 -6.25
C ALA A 71 2.94 9.67 -7.59
N ARG A 72 2.32 10.86 -7.64
CA ARG A 72 1.84 11.49 -8.88
C ARG A 72 2.96 11.77 -9.89
N SER A 73 4.14 12.10 -9.39
CA SER A 73 5.32 12.33 -10.25
C SER A 73 5.94 11.04 -10.76
N HIS A 74 5.72 9.90 -10.07
CA HIS A 74 6.32 8.60 -10.38
C HIS A 74 5.30 7.45 -10.43
N PRO A 75 4.19 7.55 -11.19
CA PRO A 75 3.07 6.62 -11.11
C PRO A 75 3.40 5.20 -11.55
N ALA A 76 4.39 5.03 -12.43
CA ALA A 76 4.78 3.72 -12.97
C ALA A 76 5.76 2.95 -12.07
N GLY A 77 6.37 3.58 -11.06
CA GLY A 77 7.33 2.97 -10.15
C GLY A 77 6.66 2.06 -9.11
N ALA A 78 7.40 1.08 -8.58
CA ALA A 78 6.92 0.23 -7.49
C ALA A 78 6.53 1.07 -6.26
N LEU A 79 7.32 2.10 -5.95
CA LEU A 79 7.05 3.02 -4.84
C LEU A 79 5.79 3.86 -5.07
N GLY A 80 5.57 4.37 -6.30
CA GLY A 80 4.36 5.14 -6.64
C GLY A 80 3.09 4.30 -6.49
N ARG A 81 3.09 3.04 -6.94
CA ARG A 81 1.97 2.12 -6.74
C ARG A 81 1.68 1.85 -5.27
N ARG A 82 2.71 1.65 -4.44
CA ARG A 82 2.53 1.43 -2.99
C ARG A 82 1.90 2.62 -2.27
N LEU A 83 2.14 3.83 -2.76
CA LEU A 83 1.68 5.08 -2.14
C LEU A 83 0.31 5.55 -2.66
N LEU A 84 -0.16 5.06 -3.81
CA LEU A 84 -1.37 5.57 -4.47
C LEU A 84 -2.50 4.55 -4.60
N LEU A 85 -2.21 3.26 -4.49
CA LEU A 85 -3.21 2.25 -4.75
C LEU A 85 -4.11 2.08 -3.51
N HIS A 86 -5.39 2.40 -3.66
CA HIS A 86 -6.39 2.20 -2.61
C HIS A 86 -7.03 0.81 -2.72
N ILE A 87 -7.67 0.39 -1.65
CA ILE A 87 -8.41 -0.87 -1.61
C ILE A 87 -9.51 -0.89 -2.66
N SER A 88 -10.22 0.22 -2.83
CA SER A 88 -11.29 0.37 -3.84
C SER A 88 -10.83 0.12 -5.27
N ASP A 89 -9.53 0.27 -5.57
CA ASP A 89 -8.97 0.05 -6.92
C ASP A 89 -8.74 -1.43 -7.24
N ILE A 90 -8.66 -2.28 -6.21
CA ILE A 90 -8.26 -3.70 -6.35
C ILE A 90 -9.24 -4.69 -5.74
N MET A 91 -10.19 -4.24 -4.93
CA MET A 91 -11.17 -5.11 -4.28
C MET A 91 -12.16 -5.71 -5.28
N HIS A 92 -12.65 -6.89 -4.97
CA HIS A 92 -13.87 -7.42 -5.57
C HIS A 92 -15.07 -6.69 -4.98
N ALA A 93 -16.02 -6.29 -5.82
CA ALA A 93 -17.20 -5.52 -5.40
C ALA A 93 -18.51 -6.13 -5.95
N GLY A 94 -19.64 -5.67 -5.42
CA GLY A 94 -20.97 -6.04 -5.87
C GLY A 94 -21.20 -7.56 -5.81
N SER A 95 -21.54 -8.17 -6.94
CA SER A 95 -21.85 -9.61 -7.02
C SER A 95 -20.63 -10.53 -6.89
N GLU A 96 -19.41 -9.99 -6.92
CA GLU A 96 -18.17 -10.78 -6.75
C GLU A 96 -17.82 -11.01 -5.28
N VAL A 97 -18.41 -10.24 -4.38
CA VAL A 97 -18.17 -10.38 -2.93
C VAL A 97 -18.82 -11.65 -2.42
N PRO A 98 -18.06 -12.56 -1.78
CA PRO A 98 -18.63 -13.75 -1.16
C PRO A 98 -19.40 -13.37 0.09
N ARG A 99 -20.74 -13.49 0.08
CA ARG A 99 -21.60 -13.16 1.22
C ARG A 99 -22.81 -14.09 1.32
N VAL A 100 -23.19 -14.35 2.55
CA VAL A 100 -24.42 -15.08 2.90
C VAL A 100 -25.15 -14.37 4.05
N GLY A 101 -26.46 -14.56 4.12
CA GLY A 101 -27.25 -14.02 5.22
C GLY A 101 -27.07 -14.81 6.51
N ILE A 102 -27.50 -14.22 7.63
CA ILE A 102 -27.40 -14.77 9.00
C ILE A 102 -28.03 -16.18 9.15
N ASN A 103 -29.02 -16.52 8.32
CA ASN A 103 -29.75 -17.80 8.39
C ASN A 103 -29.12 -18.90 7.53
N ALA A 104 -28.03 -18.61 6.82
CA ALA A 104 -27.38 -19.59 5.96
C ALA A 104 -26.73 -20.71 6.76
N SER A 105 -26.73 -21.92 6.20
CA SER A 105 -25.96 -23.05 6.71
C SER A 105 -24.47 -22.87 6.39
N ALA A 106 -23.61 -23.57 7.14
CA ALA A 106 -22.17 -23.60 6.85
C ALA A 106 -21.89 -24.17 5.43
N SER A 107 -22.69 -25.10 4.96
CA SER A 107 -22.60 -25.66 3.60
C SER A 107 -22.87 -24.60 2.53
N GLU A 108 -23.88 -23.74 2.70
CA GLU A 108 -24.17 -22.64 1.78
C GLU A 108 -23.03 -21.62 1.75
N ALA A 109 -22.47 -21.25 2.92
CA ALA A 109 -21.31 -20.38 3.01
C ALA A 109 -20.08 -20.97 2.32
N LEU A 110 -19.85 -22.29 2.43
CA LEU A 110 -18.77 -22.99 1.75
C LEU A 110 -18.95 -23.00 0.22
N VAL A 111 -20.17 -23.21 -0.27
CA VAL A 111 -20.47 -23.14 -1.71
C VAL A 111 -20.18 -21.74 -2.26
N GLU A 112 -20.58 -20.68 -1.52
CA GLU A 112 -20.31 -19.30 -1.90
C GLU A 112 -18.81 -19.00 -1.90
N MET A 113 -18.07 -19.42 -0.85
CA MET A 113 -16.62 -19.31 -0.75
C MET A 113 -15.92 -19.94 -1.95
N SER A 114 -16.32 -21.17 -2.30
CA SER A 114 -15.74 -21.90 -3.43
C SER A 114 -16.05 -21.24 -4.77
N ARG A 115 -17.27 -20.72 -4.93
CA ARG A 115 -17.71 -20.02 -6.14
C ARG A 115 -16.92 -18.75 -6.39
N LYS A 116 -16.67 -17.96 -5.34
CA LYS A 116 -15.97 -16.65 -5.42
C LYS A 116 -14.46 -16.75 -5.28
N ARG A 117 -13.92 -17.86 -4.77
CA ARG A 117 -12.47 -18.17 -4.70
C ARG A 117 -11.65 -17.16 -3.88
N LEU A 118 -12.25 -16.53 -2.88
CA LEU A 118 -11.55 -15.60 -1.99
C LEU A 118 -11.07 -16.22 -0.67
N GLY A 119 -11.40 -17.53 -0.43
CA GLY A 119 -11.01 -18.25 0.78
C GLY A 119 -11.75 -17.81 2.04
N MET A 120 -12.79 -17.00 1.87
CA MET A 120 -13.68 -16.58 2.95
C MET A 120 -15.09 -16.29 2.42
N THR A 121 -16.06 -16.19 3.34
CA THR A 121 -17.43 -15.70 3.06
C THR A 121 -17.84 -14.77 4.19
N ALA A 122 -18.29 -13.56 3.85
CA ALA A 122 -18.87 -12.63 4.80
C ALA A 122 -20.28 -13.09 5.20
N VAL A 123 -20.58 -13.02 6.49
CA VAL A 123 -21.93 -13.28 7.02
C VAL A 123 -22.53 -11.91 7.38
N VAL A 124 -23.68 -11.61 6.78
CA VAL A 124 -24.30 -10.28 6.88
C VAL A 124 -25.73 -10.36 7.42
N ASP A 125 -26.22 -9.25 7.96
CA ASP A 125 -27.63 -9.07 8.33
C ASP A 125 -28.50 -8.69 7.11
N ALA A 126 -29.76 -8.31 7.38
CA ALA A 126 -30.72 -7.93 6.34
C ALA A 126 -30.37 -6.57 5.68
N GLU A 127 -29.58 -5.76 6.32
CA GLU A 127 -29.10 -4.47 5.88
C GLU A 127 -27.69 -4.53 5.25
N ASP A 128 -27.15 -5.73 4.94
CA ASP A 128 -25.81 -5.99 4.43
C ASP A 128 -24.66 -5.57 5.39
N ARG A 129 -24.90 -5.45 6.71
CA ARG A 129 -23.88 -5.17 7.69
C ARG A 129 -23.14 -6.45 8.08
N LEU A 130 -21.83 -6.34 8.22
CA LEU A 130 -20.95 -7.46 8.56
C LEU A 130 -21.19 -7.93 10.01
N LEU A 131 -21.56 -9.20 10.15
CA LEU A 131 -21.70 -9.89 11.44
C LEU A 131 -20.48 -10.75 11.75
N GLY A 132 -19.85 -11.33 10.74
CA GLY A 132 -18.71 -12.21 10.88
C GLY A 132 -18.18 -12.71 9.55
N VAL A 133 -17.14 -13.54 9.59
CA VAL A 133 -16.59 -14.21 8.41
C VAL A 133 -16.44 -15.71 8.67
N PHE A 134 -16.70 -16.51 7.65
CA PHE A 134 -16.43 -17.93 7.63
C PHE A 134 -15.31 -18.20 6.63
N THR A 135 -14.22 -18.85 7.09
CA THR A 135 -12.99 -19.03 6.34
C THR A 135 -12.62 -20.51 6.19
N ASP A 136 -11.63 -20.83 5.34
CA ASP A 136 -11.06 -22.18 5.26
C ASP A 136 -10.53 -22.69 6.61
N GLY A 137 -10.04 -21.79 7.48
CA GLY A 137 -9.60 -22.14 8.83
C GLY A 137 -10.77 -22.57 9.72
N ASP A 138 -11.91 -21.88 9.61
CA ASP A 138 -13.13 -22.22 10.36
C ASP A 138 -13.70 -23.55 9.88
N LEU A 139 -13.70 -23.77 8.56
CA LEU A 139 -14.11 -25.06 7.98
C LEU A 139 -13.26 -26.22 8.52
N ARG A 140 -11.94 -26.08 8.57
CA ARG A 140 -11.06 -27.13 9.11
C ARG A 140 -11.39 -27.44 10.56
N ARG A 141 -11.58 -26.42 11.39
CA ARG A 141 -12.00 -26.61 12.79
C ARG A 141 -13.34 -27.30 12.92
N ALA A 142 -14.31 -26.94 12.06
CA ALA A 142 -15.61 -27.57 12.03
C ALA A 142 -15.54 -29.05 11.61
N LEU A 143 -14.62 -29.42 10.72
CA LEU A 143 -14.44 -30.82 10.28
C LEU A 143 -13.77 -31.70 11.35
N ASP A 144 -13.00 -31.11 12.26
CA ASP A 144 -12.38 -31.84 13.39
C ASP A 144 -13.40 -32.15 14.51
N ASP A 145 -14.57 -31.49 14.51
CA ASP A 145 -15.66 -31.76 15.45
C ASP A 145 -16.69 -32.72 14.82
N ALA A 146 -16.69 -33.97 15.30
CA ALA A 146 -17.60 -35.01 14.82
C ALA A 146 -19.11 -34.71 15.02
N GLN A 147 -19.43 -33.68 15.82
CA GLN A 147 -20.83 -33.28 16.07
C GLN A 147 -21.33 -32.21 15.09
N VAL A 148 -20.45 -31.63 14.28
CA VAL A 148 -20.82 -30.59 13.33
C VAL A 148 -21.31 -31.20 12.01
N ASP A 149 -22.59 -30.98 11.73
CA ASP A 149 -23.19 -31.26 10.41
C ASP A 149 -23.25 -29.94 9.62
N LEU A 150 -22.31 -29.76 8.69
CA LEU A 150 -22.19 -28.52 7.90
C LEU A 150 -23.47 -28.16 7.12
N ARG A 151 -24.33 -29.15 6.82
CA ARG A 151 -25.59 -28.93 6.08
C ARG A 151 -26.67 -28.29 6.95
N ASN A 152 -26.67 -28.64 8.24
CA ASN A 152 -27.71 -28.24 9.18
C ASN A 152 -27.20 -27.24 10.22
N THR A 153 -25.89 -27.11 10.39
CA THR A 153 -25.30 -26.13 11.33
C THR A 153 -25.34 -24.71 10.73
N PRO A 154 -25.97 -23.73 11.41
CA PRO A 154 -25.93 -22.35 10.99
C PRO A 154 -24.50 -21.82 10.95
N VAL A 155 -24.16 -21.07 9.90
CA VAL A 155 -22.80 -20.50 9.73
C VAL A 155 -22.40 -19.61 10.91
N THR A 156 -23.37 -18.97 11.56
CA THR A 156 -23.18 -18.11 12.73
C THR A 156 -22.56 -18.82 13.95
N GLN A 157 -22.68 -20.14 14.04
CA GLN A 157 -22.06 -20.93 15.12
C GLN A 157 -20.58 -21.22 14.85
N LEU A 158 -20.14 -21.10 13.61
CA LEU A 158 -18.80 -21.49 13.14
C LEU A 158 -17.95 -20.30 12.72
N MET A 159 -18.57 -19.15 12.42
CA MET A 159 -17.88 -17.95 11.91
C MET A 159 -17.04 -17.26 12.98
N ALA A 160 -16.04 -16.51 12.57
CA ALA A 160 -15.38 -15.54 13.42
C ALA A 160 -16.23 -14.26 13.56
N HIS A 161 -16.63 -13.90 14.79
CA HIS A 161 -17.55 -12.79 15.08
C HIS A 161 -16.91 -11.40 15.06
N SER A 162 -15.60 -11.29 15.09
CA SER A 162 -14.88 -10.00 15.09
C SER A 162 -13.75 -10.05 14.06
N PRO A 163 -14.11 -10.18 12.76
CA PRO A 163 -13.10 -10.24 11.71
C PRO A 163 -12.35 -8.92 11.60
N LYS A 164 -11.12 -8.99 11.08
CA LYS A 164 -10.40 -7.80 10.67
C LYS A 164 -10.99 -7.30 9.36
N THR A 165 -11.23 -6.00 9.28
CA THR A 165 -11.80 -5.32 8.13
C THR A 165 -10.90 -4.18 7.71
N ILE A 166 -11.13 -3.64 6.51
CA ILE A 166 -10.43 -2.47 6.00
C ILE A 166 -11.42 -1.55 5.30
N ALA A 167 -11.15 -0.26 5.30
CA ALA A 167 -11.96 0.73 4.59
C ALA A 167 -11.61 0.78 3.09
N PRO A 168 -12.54 1.16 2.20
CA PRO A 168 -12.29 1.19 0.75
C PRO A 168 -11.26 2.24 0.33
N ASP A 169 -11.11 3.32 1.10
CA ASP A 169 -10.17 4.42 0.89
C ASP A 169 -8.79 4.18 1.54
N ALA A 170 -8.62 3.11 2.30
CA ALA A 170 -7.32 2.72 2.85
C ALA A 170 -6.34 2.34 1.72
N LEU A 171 -5.04 2.48 1.99
CA LEU A 171 -4.01 2.08 1.03
C LEU A 171 -3.89 0.56 0.95
N ALA A 172 -3.64 0.05 -0.25
CA ALA A 172 -3.45 -1.39 -0.47
C ALA A 172 -2.29 -1.99 0.35
N VAL A 173 -1.26 -1.20 0.65
CA VAL A 173 -0.16 -1.63 1.53
C VAL A 173 -0.61 -1.86 2.97
N GLU A 174 -1.63 -1.16 3.44
CA GLU A 174 -2.18 -1.37 4.78
C GLU A 174 -2.87 -2.74 4.88
N ALA A 175 -3.58 -3.16 3.82
CA ALA A 175 -4.14 -4.52 3.75
C ALA A 175 -3.05 -5.58 3.86
N ALA A 176 -1.92 -5.39 3.16
CA ALA A 176 -0.78 -6.30 3.26
C ALA A 176 -0.24 -6.42 4.69
N HIS A 177 -0.06 -5.28 5.36
CA HIS A 177 0.39 -5.25 6.77
C HIS A 177 -0.61 -5.93 7.71
N LEU A 178 -1.93 -5.68 7.54
CA LEU A 178 -2.97 -6.34 8.33
C LEU A 178 -2.96 -7.85 8.11
N MET A 179 -2.87 -8.30 6.87
CA MET A 179 -2.82 -9.73 6.54
C MET A 179 -1.59 -10.39 7.17
N GLU A 180 -0.43 -9.74 7.11
CA GLU A 180 0.81 -10.26 7.72
C GLU A 180 0.72 -10.28 9.25
N GLN A 181 0.29 -9.19 9.87
CA GLN A 181 0.20 -9.04 11.32
C GLN A 181 -0.74 -10.07 11.95
N TYR A 182 -1.90 -10.30 11.34
CA TYR A 182 -2.93 -11.20 11.86
C TYR A 182 -2.88 -12.61 11.27
N LYS A 183 -1.92 -12.89 10.37
CA LYS A 183 -1.76 -14.18 9.68
C LYS A 183 -3.04 -14.63 8.97
N ILE A 184 -3.70 -13.69 8.30
CA ILE A 184 -4.91 -13.90 7.51
C ILE A 184 -4.62 -13.65 6.02
N SER A 185 -5.33 -14.33 5.14
CA SER A 185 -5.13 -14.27 3.70
C SER A 185 -6.19 -13.47 2.94
N ALA A 186 -7.23 -13.01 3.63
CA ALA A 186 -8.34 -12.27 3.04
C ALA A 186 -8.91 -11.24 4.03
N LEU A 187 -9.49 -10.17 3.50
CA LEU A 187 -10.14 -9.10 4.26
C LEU A 187 -11.48 -8.75 3.64
N VAL A 188 -12.46 -8.47 4.50
CA VAL A 188 -13.72 -7.83 4.10
C VAL A 188 -13.50 -6.32 4.11
N VAL A 189 -13.98 -5.66 3.07
CA VAL A 189 -13.99 -4.20 2.96
C VAL A 189 -15.34 -3.70 3.41
N VAL A 190 -15.34 -2.79 4.38
CA VAL A 190 -16.56 -2.22 4.94
C VAL A 190 -16.51 -0.69 4.90
N ASP A 191 -17.69 -0.07 4.78
CA ASP A 191 -17.83 1.37 4.97
C ASP A 191 -17.91 1.75 6.46
N ASP A 192 -18.08 3.04 6.75
CA ASP A 192 -18.18 3.59 8.10
C ASP A 192 -19.37 3.04 8.89
N GLU A 193 -20.43 2.59 8.19
CA GLU A 193 -21.64 2.01 8.77
C GLU A 193 -21.57 0.48 8.90
N LYS A 194 -20.41 -0.12 8.55
CA LYS A 194 -20.11 -1.56 8.52
C LYS A 194 -20.86 -2.36 7.45
N HIS A 195 -21.37 -1.72 6.40
CA HIS A 195 -21.87 -2.46 5.26
C HIS A 195 -20.72 -3.08 4.47
N VAL A 196 -20.93 -4.28 3.98
CA VAL A 196 -19.93 -4.98 3.16
C VAL A 196 -19.95 -4.41 1.75
N VAL A 197 -18.92 -3.60 1.41
CA VAL A 197 -18.78 -2.95 0.11
C VAL A 197 -17.81 -3.69 -0.82
N GLY A 198 -16.94 -4.54 -0.25
CA GLY A 198 -15.96 -5.31 -1.03
C GLY A 198 -15.30 -6.44 -0.25
N ALA A 199 -14.42 -7.13 -0.93
CA ALA A 199 -13.55 -8.16 -0.37
C ALA A 199 -12.29 -8.27 -1.20
N LEU A 200 -11.16 -8.66 -0.58
CA LEU A 200 -9.91 -8.94 -1.29
C LEU A 200 -9.11 -10.02 -0.57
N ASN A 201 -8.21 -10.65 -1.31
CA ASN A 201 -7.26 -11.59 -0.74
C ASN A 201 -5.81 -11.23 -1.10
N ILE A 202 -4.86 -12.01 -0.58
CA ILE A 202 -3.42 -11.78 -0.81
C ILE A 202 -3.04 -11.85 -2.30
N HIS A 203 -3.76 -12.64 -3.13
CA HIS A 203 -3.50 -12.74 -4.56
C HIS A 203 -3.85 -11.46 -5.32
N ASP A 204 -4.83 -10.70 -4.83
CA ASP A 204 -5.18 -9.39 -5.40
C ASP A 204 -4.05 -8.40 -5.17
N LEU A 205 -3.46 -8.38 -3.98
CA LEU A 205 -2.28 -7.56 -3.64
C LEU A 205 -1.05 -7.95 -4.47
N LEU A 206 -0.80 -9.25 -4.67
CA LEU A 206 0.26 -9.76 -5.53
C LEU A 206 0.04 -9.35 -6.99
N ARG A 207 -1.18 -9.48 -7.50
CA ARG A 207 -1.54 -9.08 -8.87
C ARG A 207 -1.35 -7.58 -9.09
N ALA A 208 -1.69 -6.78 -8.09
CA ALA A 208 -1.50 -5.34 -8.08
C ALA A 208 -0.03 -4.93 -7.82
N ARG A 209 0.86 -5.89 -7.54
CA ARG A 209 2.30 -5.67 -7.24
C ARG A 209 2.50 -4.73 -6.05
N VAL A 210 1.68 -4.85 -5.03
CA VAL A 210 1.79 -4.13 -3.75
C VAL A 210 2.81 -4.81 -2.86
N VAL A 211 2.90 -6.12 -2.94
CA VAL A 211 3.81 -7.01 -2.22
C VAL A 211 4.54 -7.93 -3.19
#